data_cb99ba8b105b7c27dd23aab9b77da373
#
_entry.id   cb99ba8b105b7c27dd23aab9b77da373
#
_cell.length_a   1.000
_cell.length_b   1.000
_cell.length_c   1.000
_cell.angle_alpha   90.00
_cell.angle_beta   90.00
_cell.angle_gamma   90.00
#
_symmetry.space_group_name_H-M   'P 1'
#
loop_
_entity.id
_entity.type
_entity.pdbx_description
1 polymer ?
#
loop_
_entity_poly.entity_id
_entity_poly.type
_entity_poly.pdbx_seq_one_letter_code
_entity_poly.pdbx_strand_id
1 'polypeptide(L)'
;MTIDFKDNDALQSLVTSDFGDRSGSFTIDQKLISDFAEMTGDDMWMHVDEERCAKESPYGCTIAHGFLILSLLPKMPNEKSLIGDIGGYSFMMNYGSDRLRFSGAVTVGSTIHSRSRIKAIEVTEKNTRITLEQHVHVVGEERPALIYELTMVLM
;
A
#
# COMPACT_ATOMS: atom_id res chain seq x y z
N MET A 1 -0.62 -25.52 -6.08
CA MET A 1 -1.93 -26.11 -5.68
C MET A 1 -2.86 -24.94 -5.45
N THR A 2 -4.00 -24.89 -6.10
CA THR A 2 -4.94 -23.76 -5.98
C THR A 2 -5.90 -24.03 -4.80
N ILE A 3 -6.05 -23.07 -3.93
CA ILE A 3 -6.99 -23.09 -2.79
C ILE A 3 -8.32 -22.51 -3.29
N ASP A 4 -9.42 -23.23 -3.11
CA ASP A 4 -10.74 -22.70 -3.43
C ASP A 4 -11.09 -21.54 -2.50
N PHE A 5 -11.62 -20.44 -3.05
CA PHE A 5 -11.96 -19.23 -2.28
C PHE A 5 -13.09 -19.45 -1.25
N LYS A 6 -13.72 -20.63 -1.24
CA LYS A 6 -14.70 -21.06 -0.24
C LYS A 6 -14.16 -22.09 0.76
N ASP A 7 -12.96 -22.59 0.57
CA ASP A 7 -12.32 -23.52 1.51
C ASP A 7 -11.78 -22.76 2.73
N ASN A 8 -12.64 -22.59 3.74
CA ASN A 8 -12.30 -21.84 4.94
C ASN A 8 -11.04 -22.36 5.63
N ASP A 9 -10.89 -23.68 5.78
CA ASP A 9 -9.78 -24.25 6.55
C ASP A 9 -8.44 -24.04 5.85
N ALA A 10 -8.40 -24.26 4.55
CA ALA A 10 -7.21 -24.00 3.76
C ALA A 10 -6.87 -22.48 3.73
N LEU A 11 -7.88 -21.63 3.59
CA LEU A 11 -7.70 -20.17 3.58
C LEU A 11 -7.20 -19.64 4.94
N GLN A 12 -7.70 -20.13 6.06
CA GLN A 12 -7.23 -19.72 7.39
C GLN A 12 -5.75 -20.05 7.61
N SER A 13 -5.20 -21.06 6.93
CA SER A 13 -3.76 -21.36 6.99
C SER A 13 -2.87 -20.29 6.38
N LEU A 14 -3.42 -19.38 5.56
CA LEU A 14 -2.72 -18.25 4.94
C LEU A 14 -2.63 -17.03 5.87
N VAL A 15 -3.44 -16.99 6.93
CA VAL A 15 -3.44 -15.88 7.90
C VAL A 15 -2.17 -15.96 8.75
N THR A 16 -1.43 -14.85 8.83
CA THR A 16 -0.14 -14.83 9.55
C THR A 16 0.08 -13.49 10.23
N SER A 17 0.87 -13.50 11.33
CA SER A 17 1.42 -12.29 11.95
C SER A 17 2.67 -11.78 11.22
N ASP A 18 3.32 -12.62 10.44
CA ASP A 18 4.60 -12.32 9.82
C ASP A 18 4.39 -11.61 8.47
N PHE A 19 5.13 -10.53 8.27
CA PHE A 19 5.16 -9.86 6.98
C PHE A 19 6.04 -10.64 6.00
N GLY A 20 5.57 -10.74 4.77
CA GLY A 20 6.34 -11.30 3.66
C GLY A 20 7.58 -10.47 3.31
N ASP A 21 8.29 -10.91 2.27
CA ASP A 21 9.47 -10.23 1.76
C ASP A 21 9.16 -8.82 1.27
N ARG A 22 10.22 -8.02 1.09
CA ARG A 22 10.11 -6.69 0.49
C ARG A 22 9.65 -6.81 -0.95
N SER A 23 8.76 -5.91 -1.34
CA SER A 23 8.37 -5.72 -2.74
C SER A 23 9.51 -5.17 -3.60
N GLY A 24 9.28 -5.02 -4.89
CA GLY A 24 10.05 -4.12 -5.74
C GLY A 24 10.06 -2.70 -5.17
N SER A 25 11.11 -1.95 -5.50
CA SER A 25 11.28 -0.57 -5.02
C SER A 25 10.81 0.44 -6.08
N PHE A 26 10.37 1.62 -5.62
CA PHE A 26 9.96 2.72 -6.46
C PHE A 26 10.50 4.05 -5.91
N THR A 27 11.08 4.89 -6.77
CA THR A 27 11.62 6.20 -6.37
C THR A 27 10.60 7.30 -6.64
N ILE A 28 10.38 8.17 -5.66
CA ILE A 28 9.46 9.30 -5.71
C ILE A 28 10.20 10.53 -6.23
N ASP A 29 9.88 11.00 -7.42
CA ASP A 29 10.42 12.23 -7.97
C ASP A 29 9.42 13.40 -7.87
N GLN A 30 9.93 14.63 -8.08
CA GLN A 30 9.09 15.85 -8.00
C GLN A 30 8.02 15.87 -9.09
N LYS A 31 8.33 15.34 -10.27
CA LYS A 31 7.37 15.30 -11.36
C LYS A 31 6.13 14.50 -10.97
N LEU A 32 6.31 13.34 -10.36
CA LEU A 32 5.21 12.50 -9.90
C LEU A 32 4.37 13.19 -8.82
N ILE A 33 5.00 13.90 -7.89
CA ILE A 33 4.32 14.67 -6.85
C ILE A 33 3.50 15.80 -7.49
N SER A 34 4.10 16.55 -8.43
CA SER A 34 3.44 17.65 -9.12
C SER A 34 2.28 17.18 -10.01
N ASP A 35 2.44 16.08 -10.73
CA ASP A 35 1.37 15.47 -11.55
C ASP A 35 0.18 15.03 -10.67
N PHE A 36 0.45 14.49 -9.47
CA PHE A 36 -0.60 14.11 -8.53
C PHE A 36 -1.32 15.34 -7.96
N ALA A 37 -0.57 16.40 -7.63
CA ALA A 37 -1.15 17.67 -7.16
C ALA A 37 -2.09 18.28 -8.22
N GLU A 38 -1.66 18.32 -9.48
CA GLU A 38 -2.47 18.81 -10.59
C GLU A 38 -3.73 17.97 -10.78
N MET A 39 -3.60 16.64 -10.78
CA MET A 39 -4.72 15.73 -10.99
C MET A 39 -5.76 15.80 -9.89
N THR A 40 -5.36 16.02 -8.64
CA THR A 40 -6.24 15.97 -7.46
C THR A 40 -6.70 17.35 -6.97
N GLY A 41 -5.98 18.41 -7.35
CA GLY A 41 -6.18 19.76 -6.82
C GLY A 41 -5.55 19.98 -5.43
N ASP A 42 -4.77 19.02 -4.91
CA ASP A 42 -4.05 19.14 -3.64
C ASP A 42 -2.66 19.75 -3.89
N ASP A 43 -2.64 21.06 -4.07
CA ASP A 43 -1.46 21.85 -4.41
C ASP A 43 -0.82 22.56 -3.19
N MET A 44 -0.99 22.00 -2.01
CA MET A 44 -0.36 22.55 -0.80
C MET A 44 1.14 22.74 -1.02
N TRP A 45 1.66 23.90 -0.61
CA TRP A 45 3.04 24.33 -0.89
C TRP A 45 4.13 23.29 -0.53
N MET A 46 3.92 22.49 0.51
CA MET A 46 4.88 21.44 0.89
C MET A 46 5.03 20.33 -0.16
N HIS A 47 4.13 20.23 -1.12
CA HIS A 47 4.20 19.26 -2.22
C HIS A 47 4.81 19.86 -3.49
N VAL A 48 4.57 21.16 -3.75
CA VAL A 48 4.84 21.74 -5.09
C VAL A 48 5.83 22.90 -5.10
N ASP A 49 6.10 23.55 -3.98
CA ASP A 49 6.99 24.73 -3.92
C ASP A 49 8.37 24.32 -3.36
N GLU A 50 9.26 23.91 -4.28
CA GLU A 50 10.61 23.45 -3.93
C GLU A 50 11.45 24.56 -3.28
N GLU A 51 11.33 25.81 -3.75
CA GLU A 51 12.11 26.94 -3.22
C GLU A 51 11.68 27.29 -1.78
N ARG A 52 10.39 27.31 -1.54
CA ARG A 52 9.86 27.53 -0.21
C ARG A 52 10.16 26.38 0.73
N CYS A 53 10.05 25.14 0.25
CA CYS A 53 10.39 23.96 1.04
C CYS A 53 11.85 23.95 1.48
N ALA A 54 12.78 24.37 0.62
CA ALA A 54 14.19 24.46 0.97
C ALA A 54 14.47 25.44 2.12
N LYS A 55 13.59 26.43 2.34
CA LYS A 55 13.76 27.47 3.36
C LYS A 55 12.92 27.23 4.62
N GLU A 56 11.70 26.73 4.46
CA GLU A 56 10.66 26.74 5.51
C GLU A 56 10.20 25.33 5.92
N SER A 57 10.40 24.31 5.06
CA SER A 57 9.95 22.95 5.38
C SER A 57 10.85 22.32 6.46
N PRO A 58 10.27 21.63 7.46
CA PRO A 58 11.05 20.87 8.44
C PRO A 58 11.87 19.75 7.81
N TYR A 59 11.58 19.39 6.56
CA TYR A 59 12.29 18.36 5.79
C TYR A 59 13.36 18.94 4.85
N GLY A 60 13.40 20.27 4.68
CA GLY A 60 14.32 20.94 3.75
C GLY A 60 14.05 20.68 2.26
N CYS A 61 12.98 20.00 1.94
CA CYS A 61 12.55 19.67 0.58
C CYS A 61 11.04 19.38 0.55
N THR A 62 10.49 19.11 -0.63
CA THR A 62 9.10 18.72 -0.78
C THR A 62 8.85 17.29 -0.29
N ILE A 63 7.61 17.01 0.06
CA ILE A 63 7.15 15.68 0.48
C ILE A 63 6.02 15.21 -0.44
N ALA A 64 5.92 13.90 -0.60
CA ALA A 64 4.82 13.28 -1.33
C ALA A 64 3.51 13.36 -0.53
N HIS A 65 2.38 13.46 -1.22
CA HIS A 65 1.06 13.28 -0.63
C HIS A 65 0.93 11.87 -0.07
N GLY A 66 0.34 11.73 1.11
CA GLY A 66 0.09 10.42 1.68
C GLY A 66 -0.77 9.54 0.76
N PHE A 67 -1.79 10.12 0.12
CA PHE A 67 -2.65 9.41 -0.85
C PHE A 67 -1.92 9.05 -2.15
N LEU A 68 -0.90 9.80 -2.56
CA LEU A 68 -0.02 9.38 -3.65
C LEU A 68 0.71 8.08 -3.27
N ILE A 69 1.33 8.04 -2.09
CA ILE A 69 2.04 6.85 -1.60
C ILE A 69 1.10 5.64 -1.54
N LEU A 70 -0.12 5.82 -1.03
CA LEU A 70 -1.15 4.77 -1.02
C LEU A 70 -1.47 4.28 -2.43
N SER A 71 -1.66 5.19 -3.37
CA SER A 71 -2.01 4.89 -4.77
C SER A 71 -0.89 4.18 -5.54
N LEU A 72 0.35 4.26 -5.06
CA LEU A 72 1.52 3.63 -5.66
C LEU A 72 1.74 2.17 -5.22
N LEU A 73 0.97 1.63 -4.29
CA LEU A 73 1.10 0.22 -3.88
C LEU A 73 1.16 -0.76 -5.06
N PRO A 74 0.35 -0.63 -6.13
CA PRO A 74 0.47 -1.51 -7.30
C PRO A 74 1.78 -1.37 -8.10
N LYS A 75 2.51 -0.27 -7.93
CA LYS A 75 3.84 -0.07 -8.53
C LYS A 75 4.95 -0.86 -7.83
N MET A 76 4.64 -1.41 -6.67
CA MET A 76 5.57 -2.17 -5.82
C MET A 76 5.08 -3.61 -5.67
N PRO A 77 5.04 -4.41 -6.75
CA PRO A 77 4.54 -5.77 -6.68
C PRO A 77 5.48 -6.64 -5.86
N ASN A 78 4.92 -7.55 -5.09
CA ASN A 78 5.67 -8.64 -4.50
C ASN A 78 6.02 -9.66 -5.59
N GLU A 79 7.19 -10.29 -5.51
CA GLU A 79 7.59 -11.36 -6.43
C GLU A 79 6.57 -12.50 -6.45
N LYS A 80 6.05 -12.84 -5.27
CA LYS A 80 4.96 -13.80 -5.09
C LYS A 80 3.72 -13.10 -4.56
N SER A 81 2.62 -13.17 -5.31
CA SER A 81 1.32 -12.66 -4.84
C SER A 81 0.86 -13.44 -3.61
N LEU A 82 0.46 -12.74 -2.54
CA LEU A 82 -0.07 -13.37 -1.32
C LEU A 82 -1.37 -14.16 -1.56
N ILE A 83 -2.12 -13.77 -2.57
CA ILE A 83 -3.42 -14.36 -2.92
C ILE A 83 -3.37 -15.13 -4.24
N GLY A 84 -2.18 -15.30 -4.85
CA GLY A 84 -2.00 -15.93 -6.16
C GLY A 84 -2.37 -17.41 -6.20
N ASP A 85 -2.37 -18.07 -5.05
CA ASP A 85 -2.76 -19.47 -4.93
C ASP A 85 -4.27 -19.65 -4.66
N ILE A 86 -5.05 -18.57 -4.52
CA ILE A 86 -6.50 -18.61 -4.31
C ILE A 86 -7.19 -18.55 -5.68
N GLY A 87 -8.14 -19.44 -5.90
CA GLY A 87 -8.88 -19.52 -7.15
C GLY A 87 -10.36 -19.89 -6.94
N GLY A 88 -11.07 -20.13 -8.05
CA GLY A 88 -12.49 -20.49 -8.03
C GLY A 88 -13.45 -19.29 -7.99
N TYR A 89 -12.95 -18.06 -7.86
CA TYR A 89 -13.76 -16.83 -7.91
C TYR A 89 -13.84 -16.26 -9.33
N SER A 90 -14.92 -15.52 -9.62
CA SER A 90 -15.12 -14.89 -10.93
C SER A 90 -14.44 -13.53 -11.03
N PHE A 91 -14.41 -12.77 -9.92
CA PHE A 91 -13.75 -11.47 -9.85
C PHE A 91 -13.41 -11.09 -8.41
N MET A 92 -12.47 -10.16 -8.29
CA MET A 92 -11.96 -9.60 -7.06
C MET A 92 -12.07 -8.08 -7.10
N MET A 93 -12.52 -7.48 -6.01
CA MET A 93 -12.65 -6.02 -5.90
C MET A 93 -12.10 -5.51 -4.57
N ASN A 94 -11.55 -4.29 -4.60
CA ASN A 94 -11.29 -3.54 -3.39
C ASN A 94 -12.64 -3.16 -2.76
N TYR A 95 -12.82 -3.51 -1.49
CA TYR A 95 -14.06 -3.26 -0.76
C TYR A 95 -13.95 -2.03 0.15
N GLY A 96 -12.85 -1.91 0.87
CA GLY A 96 -12.66 -0.82 1.81
C GLY A 96 -11.41 -0.96 2.65
N SER A 97 -11.33 -0.11 3.66
CA SER A 97 -10.22 -0.09 4.61
C SER A 97 -10.72 0.30 6.00
N ASP A 98 -10.35 -0.48 7.02
CA ASP A 98 -10.64 -0.16 8.42
C ASP A 98 -9.49 0.59 9.10
N ARG A 99 -8.32 0.59 8.50
CA ARG A 99 -7.14 1.28 9.03
C ARG A 99 -6.27 1.85 7.94
N LEU A 100 -6.08 3.16 8.01
CA LEU A 100 -5.09 3.89 7.21
C LEU A 100 -4.36 4.88 8.14
N ARG A 101 -3.02 4.87 8.10
CA ARG A 101 -2.18 5.82 8.84
C ARG A 101 -1.03 6.27 7.95
N PHE A 102 -0.87 7.57 7.85
CA PHE A 102 0.30 8.22 7.30
C PHE A 102 1.24 8.55 8.48
N SER A 103 2.14 7.64 8.77
CA SER A 103 2.95 7.66 9.99
C SER A 103 4.32 8.32 9.82
N GLY A 104 4.71 8.63 8.59
CA GLY A 104 5.95 9.33 8.25
C GLY A 104 5.86 10.06 6.93
N ALA A 105 6.62 11.15 6.79
CA ALA A 105 6.73 11.85 5.52
C ALA A 105 7.63 11.06 4.55
N VAL A 106 7.25 11.04 3.27
CA VAL A 106 8.10 10.54 2.19
C VAL A 106 8.60 11.75 1.42
N THR A 107 9.88 12.08 1.58
CA THR A 107 10.51 13.22 0.90
C THR A 107 10.76 12.91 -0.57
N VAL A 108 10.81 13.97 -1.40
CA VAL A 108 11.21 13.85 -2.80
C VAL A 108 12.60 13.18 -2.90
N GLY A 109 12.78 12.30 -3.89
CA GLY A 109 14.01 11.52 -4.07
C GLY A 109 14.08 10.23 -3.24
N SER A 110 13.17 10.03 -2.29
CA SER A 110 13.12 8.79 -1.51
C SER A 110 12.75 7.59 -2.38
N THR A 111 13.36 6.46 -2.09
CA THR A 111 12.98 5.16 -2.63
C THR A 111 12.14 4.43 -1.60
N ILE A 112 10.99 3.92 -2.01
CA ILE A 112 10.05 3.21 -1.15
C ILE A 112 9.90 1.75 -1.58
N HIS A 113 9.51 0.90 -0.66
CA HIS A 113 9.09 -0.48 -0.89
C HIS A 113 7.92 -0.82 0.04
N SER A 114 7.19 -1.88 -0.25
CA SER A 114 6.14 -2.37 0.64
C SER A 114 6.48 -3.74 1.24
N ARG A 115 5.80 -4.07 2.34
CA ARG A 115 5.69 -5.41 2.90
C ARG A 115 4.23 -5.67 3.22
N SER A 116 3.77 -6.89 3.03
CA SER A 116 2.37 -7.23 3.18
C SER A 116 2.20 -8.58 3.86
N ARG A 117 1.04 -8.76 4.51
CA ARG A 117 0.59 -10.05 5.06
C ARG A 117 -0.92 -10.19 4.90
N ILE A 118 -1.40 -11.41 4.91
CA ILE A 118 -2.83 -11.69 5.07
C ILE A 118 -3.14 -11.61 6.57
N LYS A 119 -3.89 -10.59 6.96
CA LYS A 119 -4.24 -10.34 8.37
C LYS A 119 -5.46 -11.13 8.80
N ALA A 120 -6.46 -11.24 7.93
CA ALA A 120 -7.71 -11.92 8.21
C ALA A 120 -8.38 -12.41 6.92
N ILE A 121 -9.11 -13.51 7.04
CA ILE A 121 -10.00 -14.02 5.98
C ILE A 121 -11.33 -14.36 6.61
N GLU A 122 -12.41 -13.93 5.96
CA GLU A 122 -13.80 -14.23 6.35
C GLU A 122 -14.51 -14.84 5.15
N VAL A 123 -14.93 -16.10 5.30
CA VAL A 123 -15.71 -16.82 4.29
C VAL A 123 -17.19 -16.74 4.64
N THR A 124 -18.00 -16.22 3.73
CA THR A 124 -19.45 -16.15 3.86
C THR A 124 -20.13 -17.01 2.78
N GLU A 125 -21.42 -17.21 2.85
CA GLU A 125 -22.17 -17.91 1.78
C GLU A 125 -22.00 -17.21 0.41
N LYS A 126 -21.95 -15.88 0.37
CA LYS A 126 -21.93 -15.09 -0.86
C LYS A 126 -20.54 -14.80 -1.38
N ASN A 127 -19.58 -14.55 -0.51
CA ASN A 127 -18.25 -14.08 -0.87
C ASN A 127 -17.20 -14.48 0.16
N THR A 128 -15.95 -14.23 -0.17
CA THR A 128 -14.82 -14.31 0.74
C THR A 128 -14.15 -12.94 0.84
N ARG A 129 -13.95 -12.44 2.05
CA ARG A 129 -13.25 -11.20 2.34
C ARG A 129 -11.84 -11.50 2.80
N ILE A 130 -10.88 -10.81 2.21
CA ILE A 130 -9.47 -10.92 2.59
C ILE A 130 -8.98 -9.55 3.03
N THR A 131 -8.50 -9.45 4.25
CA THR A 131 -7.86 -8.24 4.75
C THR A 131 -6.35 -8.38 4.64
N LEU A 132 -5.74 -7.58 3.76
CA LEU A 132 -4.30 -7.41 3.65
C LEU A 132 -3.85 -6.26 4.54
N GLU A 133 -2.85 -6.50 5.37
CA GLU A 133 -2.11 -5.42 6.03
C GLU A 133 -0.84 -5.13 5.21
N GLN A 134 -0.68 -3.88 4.80
CA GLN A 134 0.41 -3.42 3.94
C GLN A 134 1.12 -2.25 4.62
N HIS A 135 2.44 -2.35 4.71
CA HIS A 135 3.31 -1.29 5.22
C HIS A 135 4.21 -0.79 4.10
N VAL A 136 4.24 0.53 3.89
CA VAL A 136 5.20 1.17 2.99
C VAL A 136 6.32 1.79 3.82
N HIS A 137 7.55 1.47 3.46
CA HIS A 137 8.76 1.98 4.10
C HIS A 137 9.59 2.79 3.12
N VAL A 138 10.24 3.82 3.62
CA VAL A 138 11.38 4.44 2.94
C VAL A 138 12.59 3.53 3.12
N VAL A 139 13.34 3.30 2.05
CA VAL A 139 14.56 2.45 2.11
C VAL A 139 15.54 3.04 3.11
N GLY A 140 15.97 2.22 4.07
CA GLY A 140 16.87 2.63 5.16
C GLY A 140 16.15 3.01 6.45
N GLU A 141 14.82 3.12 6.46
CA GLU A 141 14.03 3.38 7.65
C GLU A 141 13.29 2.13 8.15
N GLU A 142 13.33 1.91 9.47
CA GLU A 142 12.64 0.77 10.09
C GLU A 142 11.12 1.02 10.24
N ARG A 143 10.75 2.26 10.56
CA ARG A 143 9.34 2.62 10.77
C ARG A 143 8.64 2.80 9.43
N PRO A 144 7.45 2.22 9.24
CA PRO A 144 6.69 2.45 8.03
C PRO A 144 6.24 3.91 7.92
N ALA A 145 6.29 4.46 6.71
CA ALA A 145 5.70 5.76 6.40
C ALA A 145 4.19 5.68 6.20
N LEU A 146 3.69 4.50 5.81
CA LEU A 146 2.26 4.24 5.62
C LEU A 146 1.90 2.85 6.15
N ILE A 147 0.76 2.77 6.85
CA ILE A 147 0.12 1.53 7.30
C ILE A 147 -1.29 1.50 6.71
N TYR A 148 -1.61 0.43 6.00
CA TYR A 148 -2.88 0.27 5.30
C TYR A 148 -3.45 -1.13 5.45
N GLU A 149 -4.72 -1.23 5.86
CA GLU A 149 -5.46 -2.49 5.89
C GLU A 149 -6.50 -2.44 4.76
N LEU A 150 -6.22 -3.12 3.66
CA LEU A 150 -7.11 -3.25 2.52
C LEU A 150 -7.97 -4.50 2.67
N THR A 151 -9.28 -4.34 2.67
CA THR A 151 -10.22 -5.45 2.52
C THR A 151 -10.61 -5.61 1.06
N MET A 152 -10.37 -6.80 0.52
CA MET A 152 -10.82 -7.22 -0.80
C MET A 152 -11.95 -8.24 -0.67
N VAL A 153 -12.80 -8.30 -1.68
CA VAL A 153 -13.90 -9.26 -1.78
C VAL A 153 -13.71 -10.11 -3.03
N LEU A 154 -13.75 -11.43 -2.84
CA LEU A 154 -13.76 -12.45 -3.90
C LEU A 154 -15.19 -12.96 -4.09
N MET A 155 -15.66 -13.00 -5.35
CA MET A 155 -17.01 -13.47 -5.73
C MET A 155 -16.96 -14.40 -6.94
#